data_aacad7032939566ff19350854efe6207
#
_entry.id   aacad7032939566ff19350854efe6207
#
_cell.length_a   1.000
_cell.length_b   1.000
_cell.length_c   1.000
_cell.angle_alpha   90.00
_cell.angle_beta   90.00
_cell.angle_gamma   90.00
#
_symmetry.space_group_name_H-M   'P 1'
#
loop_
_entity.id
_entity.type
_entity.pdbx_description
1 polymer ?
#
loop_
_entity_poly.entity_id
_entity_poly.type
_entity_poly.pdbx_seq_one_letter_code
_entity_poly.pdbx_strand_id
1 'polypeptide(L)'
;DSKNQISLIPFFFNSFLKIKKVNKELLIPLGLANILGWTAYSVFDNFFDSKEKRQFLPIAIFCLRKTDIIYQNILPNHDFKKMVSRIIDNLDIANFWEITHCRSKENLPDYGDLKSLADRSLGHALGPIAILFKLGFNSDSLEVKNLISFFHHLLIARQLNDDLFDRDEDLKGNNISPVVSLILKKSEKEAIMEINNLIFFHLEKAGEKTRTLLHICEKDFFYCLIKPVLKAAEETRMTIRK
;
A
#
# COMPACT_ATOMS: atom_id res chain seq x y z
N ASP A 1 6.89 1.22 -12.04
CA ASP A 1 5.55 1.85 -12.01
C ASP A 1 5.22 2.36 -13.41
N SER A 2 4.56 1.50 -14.20
CA SER A 2 4.18 1.79 -15.60
C SER A 2 3.24 3.00 -15.73
N LYS A 3 2.66 3.47 -14.62
CA LYS A 3 1.71 4.60 -14.57
C LYS A 3 2.24 5.80 -13.78
N ASN A 4 3.48 5.80 -13.34
CA ASN A 4 4.12 6.88 -12.54
C ASN A 4 3.32 7.33 -11.31
N GLN A 5 2.43 6.48 -10.79
CA GLN A 5 1.48 6.87 -9.73
C GLN A 5 2.17 7.04 -8.39
N ILE A 6 3.14 6.18 -8.07
CA ILE A 6 3.76 6.13 -6.74
C ILE A 6 4.53 7.41 -6.43
N SER A 7 5.39 7.85 -7.34
CA SER A 7 6.15 9.09 -7.16
C SER A 7 5.26 10.33 -7.14
N LEU A 8 4.11 10.28 -7.81
CA LEU A 8 3.22 11.42 -7.97
C LEU A 8 2.18 11.55 -6.84
N ILE A 9 2.01 10.54 -5.97
CA ILE A 9 1.04 10.59 -4.86
C ILE A 9 1.16 11.89 -4.03
N PRO A 10 2.35 12.34 -3.57
CA PRO A 10 2.45 13.60 -2.83
C PRO A 10 2.02 14.82 -3.65
N PHE A 11 2.36 14.84 -4.95
CA PHE A 11 1.98 15.93 -5.86
C PHE A 11 0.47 15.96 -6.09
N PHE A 12 -0.14 14.79 -6.32
CA PHE A 12 -1.61 14.69 -6.47
C PHE A 12 -2.31 15.13 -5.19
N PHE A 13 -1.91 14.60 -4.03
CA PHE A 13 -2.50 15.03 -2.77
C PHE A 13 -2.42 16.54 -2.59
N ASN A 14 -1.24 17.13 -2.80
CA ASN A 14 -1.06 18.58 -2.70
C ASN A 14 -1.90 19.37 -3.73
N SER A 15 -2.08 18.85 -4.96
CA SER A 15 -2.85 19.54 -6.00
C SER A 15 -4.34 19.63 -5.65
N PHE A 16 -4.87 18.61 -4.96
CA PHE A 16 -6.26 18.51 -4.53
C PHE A 16 -6.54 19.10 -3.14
N LEU A 17 -5.53 19.66 -2.44
CA LEU A 17 -5.77 20.34 -1.17
C LEU A 17 -6.64 21.59 -1.36
N LYS A 18 -7.67 21.71 -0.53
CA LYS A 18 -8.56 22.88 -0.41
C LYS A 18 -7.98 23.97 0.47
N ILE A 19 -7.08 23.57 1.35
CA ILE A 19 -6.34 24.45 2.26
C ILE A 19 -5.01 24.85 1.63
N LYS A 20 -4.11 25.45 2.42
CA LYS A 20 -2.80 25.88 1.95
C LYS A 20 -2.02 24.72 1.30
N LYS A 21 -1.49 24.94 0.10
CA LYS A 21 -0.59 24.02 -0.59
C LYS A 21 0.84 24.17 -0.10
N VAL A 22 1.58 23.07 -0.14
CA VAL A 22 3.02 23.09 0.15
C VAL A 22 3.83 23.36 -1.13
N ASN A 23 5.06 23.80 -0.96
CA ASN A 23 5.95 24.15 -2.08
C ASN A 23 6.65 22.92 -2.69
N LYS A 24 7.29 23.13 -3.84
CA LYS A 24 8.03 22.07 -4.55
C LYS A 24 9.25 21.55 -3.77
N GLU A 25 9.83 22.37 -2.91
CA GLU A 25 10.99 22.01 -2.07
C GLU A 25 10.66 20.87 -1.12
N LEU A 26 9.40 20.75 -0.69
CA LEU A 26 8.91 19.61 0.08
C LEU A 26 8.48 18.46 -0.86
N LEU A 27 7.77 18.76 -1.95
CA LEU A 27 7.16 17.71 -2.80
C LEU A 27 8.20 16.87 -3.55
N ILE A 28 9.27 17.49 -4.06
CA ILE A 28 10.30 16.76 -4.85
C ILE A 28 10.98 15.68 -4.00
N PRO A 29 11.49 15.97 -2.79
CA PRO A 29 12.06 14.93 -1.94
C PRO A 29 11.04 13.84 -1.55
N LEU A 30 9.77 14.18 -1.32
CA LEU A 30 8.72 13.19 -1.02
C LEU A 30 8.49 12.24 -2.21
N GLY A 31 8.39 12.77 -3.42
CA GLY A 31 8.27 11.96 -4.63
C GLY A 31 9.49 11.07 -4.85
N LEU A 32 10.69 11.59 -4.60
CA LEU A 32 11.94 10.83 -4.67
C LEU A 32 11.98 9.71 -3.64
N ALA A 33 11.60 9.98 -2.39
CA ALA A 33 11.53 8.96 -1.33
C ALA A 33 10.58 7.82 -1.71
N ASN A 34 9.42 8.14 -2.28
CA ASN A 34 8.47 7.12 -2.74
C ASN A 34 9.04 6.23 -3.85
N ILE A 35 9.74 6.82 -4.85
CA ILE A 35 10.39 6.03 -5.91
C ILE A 35 11.49 5.14 -5.33
N LEU A 36 12.34 5.68 -4.47
CA LEU A 36 13.44 4.92 -3.88
C LEU A 36 12.92 3.77 -3.03
N GLY A 37 11.92 4.02 -2.16
CA GLY A 37 11.27 2.98 -1.37
C GLY A 37 10.66 1.89 -2.23
N TRP A 38 9.85 2.27 -3.23
CA TRP A 38 9.27 1.32 -4.17
C TRP A 38 10.33 0.50 -4.92
N THR A 39 11.40 1.14 -5.40
CA THR A 39 12.50 0.45 -6.09
C THR A 39 13.15 -0.59 -5.18
N ALA A 40 13.39 -0.24 -3.91
CA ALA A 40 14.00 -1.15 -2.96
C ALA A 40 13.17 -2.41 -2.73
N TYR A 41 11.88 -2.24 -2.43
CA TYR A 41 10.99 -3.38 -2.16
C TYR A 41 10.72 -4.19 -3.43
N SER A 42 10.60 -3.57 -4.60
CA SER A 42 10.51 -4.30 -5.88
C SER A 42 11.75 -5.16 -6.18
N VAL A 43 12.94 -4.73 -5.76
CA VAL A 43 14.15 -5.56 -5.88
C VAL A 43 14.12 -6.71 -4.89
N PHE A 44 13.65 -6.50 -3.66
CA PHE A 44 13.52 -7.58 -2.68
C PHE A 44 12.49 -8.61 -3.12
N ASP A 45 11.30 -8.20 -3.56
CA ASP A 45 10.26 -9.09 -4.07
C ASP A 45 10.81 -9.97 -5.21
N ASN A 46 11.44 -9.36 -6.22
CA ASN A 46 12.06 -10.10 -7.32
C ASN A 46 13.15 -11.07 -6.86
N PHE A 47 13.92 -10.72 -5.83
CA PHE A 47 14.95 -11.59 -5.29
C PHE A 47 14.36 -12.79 -4.55
N PHE A 48 13.31 -12.58 -3.76
CA PHE A 48 12.67 -13.65 -3.00
C PHE A 48 11.86 -14.60 -3.88
N ASP A 49 11.25 -14.09 -4.93
CA ASP A 49 10.45 -14.90 -5.85
C ASP A 49 11.30 -15.76 -6.78
N SER A 50 12.34 -15.20 -7.39
CA SER A 50 13.13 -15.90 -8.41
C SER A 50 14.55 -16.28 -8.00
N LYS A 51 15.05 -15.74 -6.86
CA LYS A 51 16.46 -15.82 -6.41
C LYS A 51 17.47 -15.34 -7.47
N GLU A 52 16.99 -14.83 -8.57
CA GLU A 52 17.77 -14.18 -9.62
C GLU A 52 18.04 -12.74 -9.22
N LYS A 53 18.97 -12.05 -9.81
CA LYS A 53 19.22 -10.62 -9.59
C LYS A 53 19.83 -10.25 -8.22
N ARG A 54 20.55 -11.18 -7.55
CA ARG A 54 21.29 -10.89 -6.29
C ARG A 54 22.19 -9.65 -6.38
N GLN A 55 22.71 -9.36 -7.57
CA GLN A 55 23.54 -8.19 -7.82
C GLN A 55 22.84 -6.85 -7.59
N PHE A 56 21.51 -6.82 -7.53
CA PHE A 56 20.74 -5.60 -7.27
C PHE A 56 20.46 -5.35 -5.79
N LEU A 57 20.70 -6.31 -4.89
CA LEU A 57 20.48 -6.12 -3.45
C LEU A 57 21.23 -4.90 -2.86
N PRO A 58 22.48 -4.59 -3.25
CA PRO A 58 23.13 -3.37 -2.79
C PRO A 58 22.42 -2.09 -3.21
N ILE A 59 21.75 -2.10 -4.38
CA ILE A 59 20.95 -0.97 -4.86
C ILE A 59 19.68 -0.81 -3.98
N ALA A 60 19.01 -1.92 -3.64
CA ALA A 60 17.86 -1.90 -2.74
C ALA A 60 18.23 -1.31 -1.36
N ILE A 61 19.34 -1.76 -0.77
CA ILE A 61 19.84 -1.23 0.50
C ILE A 61 20.19 0.26 0.39
N PHE A 62 20.83 0.67 -0.71
CA PHE A 62 21.10 2.09 -0.96
C PHE A 62 19.81 2.91 -1.03
N CYS A 63 18.80 2.43 -1.77
CA CYS A 63 17.50 3.10 -1.91
C CYS A 63 16.78 3.23 -0.57
N LEU A 64 16.70 2.16 0.25
CA LEU A 64 16.08 2.23 1.58
C LEU A 64 16.77 3.26 2.48
N ARG A 65 18.09 3.20 2.54
CA ARG A 65 18.86 4.16 3.33
C ARG A 65 18.63 5.62 2.89
N LYS A 66 18.51 5.86 1.57
CA LYS A 66 18.19 7.20 1.05
C LYS A 66 16.76 7.62 1.37
N THR A 67 15.80 6.69 1.30
CA THR A 67 14.41 6.93 1.70
C THR A 67 14.34 7.36 3.17
N ASP A 68 14.97 6.63 4.07
CA ASP A 68 15.01 6.98 5.49
C ASP A 68 15.65 8.36 5.72
N ILE A 69 16.83 8.62 5.13
CA ILE A 69 17.50 9.92 5.24
C ILE A 69 16.59 11.06 4.79
N ILE A 70 15.84 10.91 3.70
CA ILE A 70 14.90 11.93 3.23
C ILE A 70 13.82 12.16 4.28
N TYR A 71 13.14 11.12 4.75
CA TYR A 71 12.06 11.28 5.72
C TYR A 71 12.54 11.80 7.07
N GLN A 72 13.73 11.43 7.54
CA GLN A 72 14.30 11.94 8.80
C GLN A 72 14.68 13.41 8.74
N ASN A 73 14.95 13.96 7.54
CA ASN A 73 15.42 15.33 7.39
C ASN A 73 14.38 16.30 6.79
N ILE A 74 13.28 15.79 6.21
CA ILE A 74 12.32 16.60 5.46
C ILE A 74 11.51 17.55 6.36
N LEU A 75 11.24 17.14 7.60
CA LEU A 75 10.53 17.91 8.61
C LEU A 75 11.27 17.88 9.96
N PRO A 76 11.52 19.02 10.61
CA PRO A 76 12.09 19.06 11.95
C PRO A 76 11.02 18.75 13.02
N ASN A 77 10.29 17.66 12.87
CA ASN A 77 9.17 17.27 13.73
C ASN A 77 9.38 15.86 14.27
N HIS A 78 9.53 15.73 15.57
CA HIS A 78 9.84 14.47 16.24
C HIS A 78 8.69 13.45 16.13
N ASP A 79 7.44 13.91 16.25
CA ASP A 79 6.26 13.04 16.12
C ASP A 79 6.14 12.47 14.70
N PHE A 80 6.41 13.29 13.67
CA PHE A 80 6.50 12.81 12.30
C PHE A 80 7.57 11.73 12.12
N LYS A 81 8.79 11.98 12.60
CA LYS A 81 9.89 11.00 12.50
C LYS A 81 9.56 9.68 13.18
N LYS A 82 8.96 9.72 14.38
CA LYS A 82 8.49 8.54 15.09
C LYS A 82 7.42 7.77 14.30
N MET A 83 6.50 8.50 13.65
CA MET A 83 5.48 7.88 12.80
C MET A 83 6.09 7.23 11.56
N VAL A 84 7.04 7.88 10.89
CA VAL A 84 7.78 7.31 9.75
C VAL A 84 8.47 6.01 10.16
N SER A 85 9.27 6.02 11.25
CA SER A 85 9.94 4.82 11.73
C SER A 85 8.94 3.69 11.98
N ARG A 86 7.83 3.95 12.67
CA ARG A 86 6.81 2.93 12.94
C ARG A 86 6.19 2.35 11.67
N ILE A 87 5.94 3.18 10.64
CA ILE A 87 5.36 2.70 9.37
C ILE A 87 6.40 1.84 8.62
N ILE A 88 7.67 2.24 8.60
CA ILE A 88 8.74 1.47 7.97
C ILE A 88 8.97 0.15 8.72
N ASP A 89 9.04 0.17 10.04
CA ASP A 89 9.19 -1.04 10.86
C ASP A 89 8.05 -2.04 10.60
N ASN A 90 6.79 -1.57 10.56
CA ASN A 90 5.65 -2.42 10.25
C ASN A 90 5.72 -3.01 8.84
N LEU A 91 6.19 -2.22 7.87
CA LEU A 91 6.38 -2.65 6.49
C LEU A 91 7.44 -3.76 6.40
N ASP A 92 8.56 -3.60 7.09
CA ASP A 92 9.63 -4.60 7.15
C ASP A 92 9.15 -5.88 7.83
N ILE A 93 8.42 -5.77 8.96
CA ILE A 93 7.82 -6.90 9.67
C ILE A 93 6.83 -7.64 8.76
N ALA A 94 5.97 -6.93 8.03
CA ALA A 94 4.97 -7.54 7.16
C ALA A 94 5.63 -8.29 5.97
N ASN A 95 6.68 -7.71 5.36
CA ASN A 95 7.45 -8.39 4.31
C ASN A 95 8.20 -9.61 4.86
N PHE A 96 8.82 -9.50 6.03
CA PHE A 96 9.50 -10.63 6.67
C PHE A 96 8.51 -11.77 6.98
N TRP A 97 7.33 -11.43 7.50
CA TRP A 97 6.28 -12.41 7.78
C TRP A 97 5.84 -13.15 6.51
N GLU A 98 5.63 -12.44 5.40
CA GLU A 98 5.26 -13.06 4.12
C GLU A 98 6.32 -14.04 3.63
N ILE A 99 7.59 -13.62 3.61
CA ILE A 99 8.69 -14.45 3.15
C ILE A 99 8.82 -15.74 3.97
N THR A 100 8.53 -15.66 5.27
CA THR A 100 8.73 -16.79 6.20
C THR A 100 7.51 -17.69 6.33
N HIS A 101 6.29 -17.20 6.09
CA HIS A 101 5.05 -17.93 6.35
C HIS A 101 4.22 -18.23 5.10
N CYS A 102 4.41 -17.50 4.00
CA CYS A 102 3.55 -17.63 2.82
C CYS A 102 4.21 -18.41 1.68
N ARG A 103 5.12 -19.34 1.98
CA ARG A 103 5.88 -20.12 0.98
C ARG A 103 5.68 -21.64 1.11
N SER A 104 4.70 -22.08 1.89
CA SER A 104 4.43 -23.51 2.10
C SER A 104 2.93 -23.81 2.08
N LYS A 105 2.53 -24.80 1.30
CA LYS A 105 1.15 -25.32 1.28
C LYS A 105 0.81 -26.22 2.47
N GLU A 106 1.81 -26.68 3.21
CA GLU A 106 1.62 -27.55 4.37
C GLU A 106 1.09 -26.78 5.58
N ASN A 107 1.54 -25.52 5.73
CA ASN A 107 1.12 -24.64 6.81
C ASN A 107 0.53 -23.36 6.21
N LEU A 108 -0.78 -23.37 5.96
CA LEU A 108 -1.45 -22.20 5.38
C LEU A 108 -1.41 -21.02 6.36
N PRO A 109 -0.96 -19.83 5.90
CA PRO A 109 -0.88 -18.67 6.76
C PRO A 109 -2.28 -18.22 7.21
N ASP A 110 -2.35 -17.71 8.44
CA ASP A 110 -3.51 -17.01 8.94
C ASP A 110 -3.31 -15.50 8.72
N TYR A 111 -4.07 -14.95 7.80
CA TYR A 111 -4.02 -13.53 7.47
C TYR A 111 -4.80 -12.64 8.44
N GLY A 112 -5.58 -13.23 9.37
CA GLY A 112 -6.31 -12.51 10.40
C GLY A 112 -7.18 -11.38 9.84
N ASP A 113 -6.84 -10.14 10.23
CA ASP A 113 -7.51 -8.91 9.79
C ASP A 113 -6.98 -8.32 8.46
N LEU A 114 -6.15 -9.05 7.74
CA LEU A 114 -5.48 -8.64 6.50
C LEU A 114 -4.54 -7.42 6.66
N LYS A 115 -4.20 -7.05 7.89
CA LYS A 115 -3.39 -5.87 8.18
C LYS A 115 -2.01 -5.93 7.52
N SER A 116 -1.39 -7.11 7.49
CA SER A 116 -0.09 -7.32 6.86
C SER A 116 -0.08 -6.94 5.38
N LEU A 117 -1.19 -7.14 4.65
CA LEU A 117 -1.30 -6.74 3.24
C LEU A 117 -1.20 -5.22 3.04
N ALA A 118 -1.81 -4.45 3.95
CA ALA A 118 -1.70 -3.00 3.90
C ALA A 118 -0.32 -2.53 4.35
N ASP A 119 0.20 -3.07 5.45
CA ASP A 119 1.47 -2.65 6.04
C ASP A 119 2.64 -2.79 5.05
N ARG A 120 2.65 -3.83 4.20
CA ARG A 120 3.65 -4.02 3.13
C ARG A 120 3.78 -2.83 2.17
N SER A 121 2.72 -2.05 1.99
CA SER A 121 2.67 -0.95 1.03
C SER A 121 2.33 0.41 1.66
N LEU A 122 2.18 0.49 2.99
CA LEU A 122 1.74 1.70 3.69
C LEU A 122 2.73 2.87 3.56
N GLY A 123 3.97 2.60 3.16
CA GLY A 123 4.95 3.62 2.79
C GLY A 123 4.43 4.64 1.76
N HIS A 124 3.48 4.26 0.90
CA HIS A 124 2.85 5.18 -0.05
C HIS A 124 2.06 6.32 0.61
N ALA A 125 1.61 6.14 1.85
CA ALA A 125 0.92 7.17 2.62
C ALA A 125 1.86 8.23 3.21
N LEU A 126 3.17 7.96 3.32
CA LEU A 126 4.13 8.82 4.01
C LEU A 126 4.22 10.21 3.39
N GLY A 127 4.15 10.32 2.06
CA GLY A 127 4.17 11.62 1.39
C GLY A 127 2.97 12.51 1.77
N PRO A 128 1.72 12.07 1.58
CA PRO A 128 0.53 12.76 2.06
C PRO A 128 0.56 13.06 3.57
N ILE A 129 1.02 12.15 4.41
CA ILE A 129 1.18 12.36 5.86
C ILE A 129 2.17 13.50 6.13
N ALA A 130 3.34 13.51 5.47
CA ALA A 130 4.33 14.58 5.60
C ALA A 130 3.75 15.95 5.25
N ILE A 131 2.89 16.02 4.23
CA ILE A 131 2.19 17.24 3.84
C ILE A 131 1.25 17.71 4.96
N LEU A 132 0.46 16.80 5.56
CA LEU A 132 -0.40 17.16 6.70
C LEU A 132 0.42 17.69 7.89
N PHE A 133 1.53 17.04 8.24
CA PHE A 133 2.41 17.52 9.30
C PHE A 133 2.99 18.90 8.99
N LYS A 134 3.37 19.16 7.74
CA LYS A 134 3.83 20.49 7.30
C LYS A 134 2.74 21.56 7.43
N LEU A 135 1.47 21.17 7.31
CA LEU A 135 0.31 22.04 7.46
C LEU A 135 -0.16 22.22 8.93
N GLY A 136 0.55 21.60 9.88
CA GLY A 136 0.30 21.76 11.32
C GLY A 136 -0.52 20.67 11.97
N PHE A 137 -0.88 19.62 11.24
CA PHE A 137 -1.49 18.42 11.82
C PHE A 137 -0.42 17.56 12.54
N ASN A 138 -0.85 16.66 13.41
CA ASN A 138 0.02 15.76 14.18
C ASN A 138 -0.54 14.33 14.15
N SER A 139 0.17 13.37 14.77
CA SER A 139 -0.23 11.96 14.81
C SER A 139 -1.60 11.72 15.46
N ASP A 140 -2.05 12.61 16.34
CA ASP A 140 -3.33 12.51 17.03
C ASP A 140 -4.48 13.14 16.27
N SER A 141 -4.20 13.97 15.28
CA SER A 141 -5.20 14.61 14.42
C SER A 141 -6.08 13.58 13.73
N LEU A 142 -7.37 13.86 13.67
CA LEU A 142 -8.34 12.98 13.01
C LEU A 142 -8.02 12.81 11.52
N GLU A 143 -7.52 13.86 10.89
CA GLU A 143 -7.10 13.89 9.49
C GLU A 143 -5.98 12.89 9.21
N VAL A 144 -4.93 12.89 10.04
CA VAL A 144 -3.80 11.95 9.90
C VAL A 144 -4.27 10.53 10.14
N LYS A 145 -5.05 10.27 11.21
CA LYS A 145 -5.60 8.94 11.51
C LYS A 145 -6.49 8.40 10.39
N ASN A 146 -7.38 9.24 9.85
CA ASN A 146 -8.27 8.82 8.76
C ASN A 146 -7.55 8.69 7.43
N LEU A 147 -6.53 9.50 7.15
CA LEU A 147 -5.70 9.32 5.95
C LEU A 147 -4.94 7.99 5.99
N ILE A 148 -4.34 7.63 7.12
CA ILE A 148 -3.70 6.33 7.31
C ILE A 148 -4.73 5.20 7.15
N SER A 149 -5.89 5.31 7.78
CA SER A 149 -6.96 4.31 7.68
C SER A 149 -7.50 4.18 6.25
N PHE A 150 -7.62 5.29 5.50
CA PHE A 150 -7.96 5.28 4.09
C PHE A 150 -6.96 4.45 3.27
N PHE A 151 -5.68 4.76 3.40
CA PHE A 151 -4.63 4.01 2.70
C PHE A 151 -4.61 2.54 3.13
N HIS A 152 -4.81 2.24 4.39
CA HIS A 152 -4.87 0.87 4.90
C HIS A 152 -5.94 0.05 4.16
N HIS A 153 -7.16 0.53 4.13
CA HIS A 153 -8.26 -0.16 3.45
C HIS A 153 -8.07 -0.21 1.93
N LEU A 154 -7.61 0.87 1.32
CA LEU A 154 -7.32 0.90 -0.12
C LEU A 154 -6.24 -0.11 -0.51
N LEU A 155 -5.16 -0.22 0.28
CA LEU A 155 -4.05 -1.11 0.00
C LEU A 155 -4.43 -2.59 0.20
N ILE A 156 -5.25 -2.93 1.20
CA ILE A 156 -5.83 -4.27 1.32
C ILE A 156 -6.64 -4.61 0.07
N ALA A 157 -7.57 -3.74 -0.33
CA ALA A 157 -8.39 -3.99 -1.51
C ALA A 157 -7.57 -4.13 -2.78
N ARG A 158 -6.52 -3.31 -2.93
CA ARG A 158 -5.59 -3.39 -4.07
C ARG A 158 -4.82 -4.71 -4.07
N GLN A 159 -4.23 -5.09 -2.94
CA GLN A 159 -3.45 -6.32 -2.85
C GLN A 159 -4.32 -7.55 -3.12
N LEU A 160 -5.53 -7.63 -2.55
CA LEU A 160 -6.47 -8.71 -2.84
C LEU A 160 -6.86 -8.78 -4.33
N ASN A 161 -6.95 -7.65 -5.00
CA ASN A 161 -7.19 -7.60 -6.45
C ASN A 161 -5.98 -8.12 -7.25
N ASP A 162 -4.77 -7.70 -6.87
CA ASP A 162 -3.52 -8.17 -7.49
C ASP A 162 -3.38 -9.70 -7.27
N ASP A 163 -3.62 -10.20 -6.06
CA ASP A 163 -3.60 -11.64 -5.73
C ASP A 163 -4.64 -12.45 -6.51
N LEU A 164 -5.84 -11.88 -6.77
CA LEU A 164 -6.85 -12.54 -7.64
C LEU A 164 -6.36 -12.67 -9.07
N PHE A 165 -5.66 -11.66 -9.57
CA PHE A 165 -5.12 -11.67 -10.92
C PHE A 165 -3.99 -12.68 -11.08
N ASP A 166 -3.10 -12.74 -10.10
CA ASP A 166 -1.87 -13.54 -10.13
C ASP A 166 -2.06 -14.96 -9.52
N ARG A 167 -3.27 -15.34 -9.12
CA ARG A 167 -3.57 -16.59 -8.38
C ARG A 167 -3.02 -17.87 -9.02
N ASP A 168 -3.05 -17.98 -10.36
CA ASP A 168 -2.57 -19.16 -11.08
C ASP A 168 -1.05 -19.25 -11.05
N GLU A 169 -0.36 -18.10 -11.08
CA GLU A 169 1.08 -17.99 -10.94
C GLU A 169 1.51 -18.27 -9.50
N ASP A 170 0.81 -17.70 -8.53
CA ASP A 170 1.00 -17.91 -7.11
C ASP A 170 0.85 -19.40 -6.73
N LEU A 171 -0.21 -20.07 -7.22
CA LEU A 171 -0.42 -21.50 -7.01
C LEU A 171 0.74 -22.36 -7.53
N LYS A 172 1.30 -22.02 -8.70
CA LYS A 172 2.44 -22.71 -9.30
C LYS A 172 3.74 -22.40 -8.56
N GLY A 173 3.92 -21.17 -8.14
CA GLY A 173 5.10 -20.68 -7.43
C GLY A 173 5.17 -21.04 -5.95
N ASN A 174 4.14 -21.71 -5.39
CA ASN A 174 3.98 -21.93 -3.95
C ASN A 174 3.93 -20.63 -3.13
N ASN A 175 3.47 -19.55 -3.74
CA ASN A 175 3.20 -18.31 -3.04
C ASN A 175 1.76 -18.36 -2.48
N ILE A 176 1.64 -18.42 -1.16
CA ILE A 176 0.34 -18.60 -0.52
C ILE A 176 -0.23 -17.24 -0.16
N SER A 177 -0.83 -16.57 -1.14
CA SER A 177 -1.63 -15.36 -0.93
C SER A 177 -2.96 -15.68 -0.23
N PRO A 178 -3.72 -14.69 0.29
CA PRO A 178 -5.06 -14.90 0.83
C PRO A 178 -5.97 -15.64 -0.14
N VAL A 179 -5.89 -15.34 -1.42
CA VAL A 179 -6.67 -15.98 -2.49
C VAL A 179 -6.30 -17.46 -2.60
N VAL A 180 -5.00 -17.76 -2.70
CA VAL A 180 -4.50 -19.14 -2.78
C VAL A 180 -4.87 -19.93 -1.52
N SER A 181 -4.72 -19.32 -0.34
CA SER A 181 -5.11 -19.94 0.93
C SER A 181 -6.59 -20.33 0.96
N LEU A 182 -7.47 -19.52 0.38
CA LEU A 182 -8.90 -19.84 0.28
C LEU A 182 -9.18 -20.89 -0.80
N ILE A 183 -8.55 -20.84 -1.97
CA ILE A 183 -8.68 -21.85 -3.04
C ILE A 183 -8.28 -23.25 -2.55
N LEU A 184 -7.26 -23.34 -1.69
CA LEU A 184 -6.84 -24.60 -1.11
C LEU A 184 -7.83 -25.16 -0.05
N LYS A 185 -8.74 -24.33 0.47
CA LYS A 185 -9.75 -24.70 1.49
C LYS A 185 -11.15 -24.87 0.93
N LYS A 186 -11.46 -24.24 -0.23
CA LYS A 186 -12.81 -24.17 -0.83
C LYS A 186 -12.74 -24.37 -2.34
N SER A 187 -13.90 -24.37 -3.02
CA SER A 187 -13.92 -24.29 -4.49
C SER A 187 -13.35 -22.93 -4.94
N GLU A 188 -12.69 -22.92 -6.10
CA GLU A 188 -12.13 -21.70 -6.67
C GLU A 188 -13.18 -20.59 -6.81
N LYS A 189 -14.39 -20.94 -7.28
CA LYS A 189 -15.50 -19.99 -7.45
C LYS A 189 -15.92 -19.35 -6.12
N GLU A 190 -16.02 -20.12 -5.05
CA GLU A 190 -16.36 -19.62 -3.71
C GLU A 190 -15.26 -18.73 -3.16
N ALA A 191 -13.99 -19.14 -3.31
CA ALA A 191 -12.84 -18.36 -2.89
C ALA A 191 -12.79 -16.98 -3.57
N ILE A 192 -12.93 -16.97 -4.90
CA ILE A 192 -12.92 -15.72 -5.68
C ILE A 192 -14.09 -14.80 -5.27
N MET A 193 -15.28 -15.39 -5.03
CA MET A 193 -16.45 -14.61 -4.61
C MET A 193 -16.25 -13.98 -3.23
N GLU A 194 -15.67 -14.72 -2.28
CA GLU A 194 -15.38 -14.26 -0.93
C GLU A 194 -14.33 -13.12 -0.95
N ILE A 195 -13.23 -13.31 -1.67
CA ILE A 195 -12.21 -12.28 -1.83
C ILE A 195 -12.78 -11.03 -2.49
N ASN A 196 -13.59 -11.19 -3.54
CA ASN A 196 -14.21 -10.04 -4.19
C ASN A 196 -15.15 -9.26 -3.23
N ASN A 197 -15.89 -9.95 -2.37
CA ASN A 197 -16.69 -9.29 -1.34
C ASN A 197 -15.81 -8.53 -0.32
N LEU A 198 -14.65 -9.08 0.07
CA LEU A 198 -13.69 -8.38 0.93
C LEU A 198 -13.12 -7.14 0.26
N ILE A 199 -12.82 -7.19 -1.06
CA ILE A 199 -12.38 -6.01 -1.81
C ILE A 199 -13.43 -4.89 -1.74
N PHE A 200 -14.72 -5.19 -2.03
CA PHE A 200 -15.78 -4.20 -1.93
C PHE A 200 -15.94 -3.65 -0.51
N PHE A 201 -15.88 -4.52 0.51
CA PHE A 201 -15.93 -4.09 1.91
C PHE A 201 -14.82 -3.09 2.24
N HIS A 202 -13.57 -3.39 1.84
CA HIS A 202 -12.45 -2.50 2.11
C HIS A 202 -12.53 -1.19 1.31
N LEU A 203 -13.03 -1.21 0.07
CA LEU A 203 -13.27 0.00 -0.72
C LEU A 203 -14.36 0.89 -0.09
N GLU A 204 -15.42 0.30 0.45
CA GLU A 204 -16.45 1.03 1.18
C GLU A 204 -15.86 1.67 2.44
N LYS A 205 -15.07 0.92 3.23
CA LYS A 205 -14.39 1.45 4.42
C LYS A 205 -13.41 2.56 4.08
N ALA A 206 -12.64 2.44 2.99
CA ALA A 206 -11.81 3.52 2.49
C ALA A 206 -12.66 4.77 2.18
N GLY A 207 -13.79 4.61 1.48
CA GLY A 207 -14.71 5.69 1.18
C GLY A 207 -15.29 6.39 2.42
N GLU A 208 -15.63 5.62 3.47
CA GLU A 208 -16.08 6.19 4.76
C GLU A 208 -15.02 7.12 5.38
N LYS A 209 -13.73 6.72 5.33
CA LYS A 209 -12.62 7.53 5.88
C LYS A 209 -12.40 8.83 5.13
N THR A 210 -12.74 8.89 3.85
CA THR A 210 -12.59 10.12 3.08
C THR A 210 -13.52 11.23 3.54
N ARG A 211 -14.70 10.91 4.08
CA ARG A 211 -15.70 11.91 4.49
C ARG A 211 -15.15 12.96 5.45
N THR A 212 -14.31 12.54 6.37
CA THR A 212 -13.67 13.44 7.35
C THR A 212 -12.50 14.21 6.78
N LEU A 213 -12.04 13.86 5.57
CA LEU A 213 -10.93 14.54 4.89
C LEU A 213 -11.41 15.55 3.84
N LEU A 214 -12.72 15.59 3.54
CA LEU A 214 -13.29 16.44 2.48
C LEU A 214 -13.21 17.94 2.79
N HIS A 215 -12.98 18.34 4.02
CA HIS A 215 -12.75 19.74 4.37
C HIS A 215 -11.33 20.22 4.03
N ILE A 216 -10.36 19.29 3.92
CA ILE A 216 -8.96 19.60 3.58
C ILE A 216 -8.55 19.21 2.19
N CYS A 217 -9.22 18.21 1.56
CA CYS A 217 -8.85 17.65 0.26
C CYS A 217 -10.09 17.38 -0.60
N GLU A 218 -9.98 17.60 -1.91
CA GLU A 218 -11.05 17.29 -2.87
C GLU A 218 -11.29 15.78 -2.94
N LYS A 219 -12.57 15.39 -3.16
CA LYS A 219 -12.96 13.98 -3.30
C LYS A 219 -12.26 13.28 -4.46
N ASP A 220 -11.89 14.04 -5.48
CA ASP A 220 -11.31 13.51 -6.71
C ASP A 220 -9.95 12.86 -6.47
N PHE A 221 -9.17 13.33 -5.49
CA PHE A 221 -7.94 12.65 -5.08
C PHE A 221 -8.22 11.19 -4.67
N PHE A 222 -9.16 11.00 -3.77
CA PHE A 222 -9.51 9.67 -3.26
C PHE A 222 -10.15 8.81 -4.35
N TYR A 223 -11.03 9.40 -5.16
CA TYR A 223 -11.69 8.71 -6.25
C TYR A 223 -10.69 8.21 -7.31
N CYS A 224 -9.68 9.00 -7.68
CA CYS A 224 -8.64 8.57 -8.61
C CYS A 224 -7.86 7.34 -8.11
N LEU A 225 -7.68 7.18 -6.79
CA LEU A 225 -7.02 6.03 -6.20
C LEU A 225 -7.94 4.80 -6.09
N ILE A 226 -9.22 5.00 -5.75
CA ILE A 226 -10.21 3.92 -5.59
C ILE A 226 -10.67 3.35 -6.94
N LYS A 227 -10.90 4.20 -7.94
CA LYS A 227 -11.51 3.83 -9.22
C LYS A 227 -10.86 2.65 -9.94
N PRO A 228 -9.51 2.57 -10.07
CA PRO A 228 -8.88 1.43 -10.74
C PRO A 228 -9.15 0.10 -10.04
N VAL A 229 -9.11 0.08 -8.69
CA VAL A 229 -9.35 -1.11 -7.88
C VAL A 229 -10.81 -1.54 -7.97
N LEU A 230 -11.73 -0.58 -7.88
CA LEU A 230 -13.18 -0.83 -8.02
C LEU A 230 -13.51 -1.42 -9.39
N LYS A 231 -12.96 -0.84 -10.47
CA LYS A 231 -13.20 -1.33 -11.83
C LYS A 231 -12.75 -2.78 -12.00
N ALA A 232 -11.56 -3.14 -11.51
CA ALA A 232 -11.05 -4.50 -11.58
C ALA A 232 -11.93 -5.48 -10.78
N ALA A 233 -12.39 -5.09 -9.59
CA ALA A 233 -13.31 -5.90 -8.78
C ALA A 233 -14.68 -6.11 -9.45
N GLU A 234 -15.21 -5.09 -10.12
CA GLU A 234 -16.46 -5.20 -10.90
C GLU A 234 -16.32 -6.15 -12.09
N GLU A 235 -15.21 -6.09 -12.84
CA GLU A 235 -14.88 -6.99 -13.94
C GLU A 235 -14.80 -8.44 -13.47
N THR A 236 -14.12 -8.71 -12.35
CA THR A 236 -14.07 -10.03 -11.71
C THR A 236 -15.46 -10.53 -11.36
N ARG A 237 -16.31 -9.68 -10.74
CA ARG A 237 -17.68 -10.03 -10.36
C ARG A 237 -18.56 -10.40 -11.56
N MET A 238 -18.37 -9.73 -12.70
CA MET A 238 -19.11 -10.06 -13.93
C MET A 238 -18.69 -11.41 -14.52
N THR A 239 -17.41 -11.76 -14.39
CA THR A 239 -16.87 -13.03 -14.89
C THR A 239 -17.39 -14.23 -14.08
N ILE A 240 -17.52 -14.09 -12.75
CA ILE A 240 -18.00 -15.17 -11.87
C ILE A 240 -19.50 -15.48 -12.09
N ARG A 241 -20.29 -14.50 -12.53
CA ARG A 241 -21.75 -14.64 -12.75
C ARG A 241 -22.12 -15.33 -14.07
N LYS A 242 -21.18 -15.47 -14.98
CA LYS A 242 -21.32 -16.25 -16.22
C LYS A 242 -20.97 -17.71 -16.02
#